data_22ba01c72c07b2ef144627f2b5e0f5b7
#
_entry.id   22ba01c72c07b2ef144627f2b5e0f5b7
#
_cell.length_a   1.000
_cell.length_b   1.000
_cell.length_c   1.000
_cell.angle_alpha   90.00
_cell.angle_beta   90.00
_cell.angle_gamma   90.00
#
_symmetry.space_group_name_H-M   'P 1'
#
loop_
_entity.id
_entity.type
_entity.pdbx_description
1 polymer ?
#
loop_
_entity_poly.entity_id
_entity_poly.type
_entity_poly.pdbx_seq_one_letter_code
_entity_poly.pdbx_strand_id
1 'polypeptide(L)'
;MKSVRYFTLNYTGFTTAACEKQGYLRLIAGDHVFYTDKRYFNDPALFDRLTINQPLHLGVRRLDNGCYWIHWLSDGETLLEPSQRVTRWARPLLIISLLTLIVALIPLVMSTSEWGRFGCGIIAILAFIGLLTGLYERLFHPTLKRHPAMRDLL
;
A
#
# COMPACT_ATOMS: atom_id res chain seq x y z
N MET A 1 12.54 0.77 -9.48
CA MET A 1 11.57 0.19 -8.51
C MET A 1 12.34 -0.18 -7.26
N LYS A 2 11.97 0.35 -6.07
CA LYS A 2 12.61 -0.07 -4.81
C LYS A 2 12.11 -1.49 -4.50
N SER A 3 13.03 -2.46 -4.46
CA SER A 3 12.71 -3.87 -4.18
C SER A 3 12.24 -4.04 -2.74
N VAL A 4 11.29 -4.94 -2.54
CA VAL A 4 10.90 -5.42 -1.21
C VAL A 4 12.04 -6.27 -0.67
N ARG A 5 12.38 -6.06 0.60
CA ARG A 5 13.37 -6.82 1.35
C ARG A 5 12.68 -7.59 2.47
N TYR A 6 13.26 -8.71 2.82
CA TYR A 6 12.76 -9.56 3.89
C TYR A 6 13.77 -9.61 5.02
N PHE A 7 13.27 -9.47 6.23
CA PHE A 7 14.07 -9.58 7.46
C PHE A 7 13.40 -10.59 8.38
N THR A 8 14.23 -11.38 9.02
CA THR A 8 13.83 -12.18 10.18
C THR A 8 14.61 -11.66 11.37
N LEU A 9 13.91 -11.26 12.41
CA LEU A 9 14.52 -10.68 13.60
C LEU A 9 13.75 -11.13 14.85
N ASN A 10 14.38 -11.04 16.01
CA ASN A 10 13.69 -11.23 17.28
C ASN A 10 12.95 -9.95 17.64
N TYR A 11 11.69 -10.08 18.02
CA TYR A 11 10.86 -8.93 18.38
C TYR A 11 11.32 -8.27 19.67
N THR A 12 11.64 -6.98 19.60
CA THR A 12 12.13 -6.19 20.74
C THR A 12 11.07 -5.24 21.31
N GLY A 13 9.89 -5.20 20.71
CA GLY A 13 8.81 -4.28 21.08
C GLY A 13 8.66 -3.13 20.10
N PHE A 14 7.41 -2.82 19.76
CA PHE A 14 7.08 -1.59 19.05
C PHE A 14 7.02 -0.42 20.03
N THR A 15 7.64 0.71 19.67
CA THR A 15 7.49 1.99 20.36
C THR A 15 6.59 2.89 19.54
N THR A 16 5.75 3.70 20.18
CA THR A 16 5.01 4.77 19.51
C THR A 16 6.01 5.78 18.95
N ALA A 17 5.94 6.06 17.65
CA ALA A 17 6.68 7.17 17.08
C ALA A 17 6.14 8.48 17.67
N ALA A 18 6.95 9.53 17.73
CA ALA A 18 6.66 10.81 18.39
C ALA A 18 5.34 11.51 17.95
N CYS A 19 4.61 10.93 17.00
CA CYS A 19 3.29 11.35 16.54
C CYS A 19 2.20 10.36 17.01
N GLU A 20 1.95 10.29 18.32
CA GLU A 20 0.93 9.40 18.93
C GLU A 20 -0.47 9.51 18.29
N LYS A 21 -0.82 10.68 17.78
CA LYS A 21 -2.14 10.91 17.14
C LYS A 21 -2.35 10.17 15.82
N GLN A 22 -1.31 9.63 15.19
CA GLN A 22 -1.39 9.02 13.86
C GLN A 22 -1.27 7.49 13.84
N GLY A 23 -1.03 6.83 14.99
CA GLY A 23 -0.94 5.36 15.05
C GLY A 23 0.33 4.75 14.46
N TYR A 24 1.35 5.57 14.18
CA TYR A 24 2.63 5.07 13.70
C TYR A 24 3.39 4.35 14.80
N LEU A 25 3.90 3.17 14.45
CA LEU A 25 4.73 2.34 15.29
C LEU A 25 6.15 2.31 14.74
N ARG A 26 7.12 2.30 15.65
CA ARG A 26 8.54 2.17 15.35
C ARG A 26 9.10 0.91 15.99
N LEU A 27 9.81 0.10 15.21
CA LEU A 27 10.59 -1.05 15.69
C LEU A 27 12.07 -0.77 15.40
N ILE A 28 12.93 -0.98 16.39
CA ILE A 28 14.38 -0.86 16.24
C ILE A 28 14.97 -2.25 16.42
N ALA A 29 15.73 -2.71 15.42
CA ALA A 29 16.43 -3.98 15.49
C ALA A 29 17.84 -3.81 14.90
N GLY A 30 18.85 -3.85 15.79
CA GLY A 30 20.22 -3.52 15.43
C GLY A 30 20.31 -2.09 14.84
N ASP A 31 20.98 -1.96 13.70
CA ASP A 31 21.15 -0.67 13.00
C ASP A 31 19.95 -0.28 12.13
N HIS A 32 18.86 -1.07 12.17
CA HIS A 32 17.71 -0.86 11.30
C HIS A 32 16.52 -0.31 12.08
N VAL A 33 15.89 0.70 11.46
CA VAL A 33 14.67 1.33 11.98
C VAL A 33 13.52 1.04 11.03
N PHE A 34 12.48 0.43 11.57
CA PHE A 34 11.29 0.04 10.84
C PHE A 34 10.10 0.86 11.32
N TYR A 35 9.27 1.31 10.38
CA TYR A 35 8.03 2.03 10.65
C TYR A 35 6.84 1.29 10.07
N THR A 36 5.71 1.41 10.74
CA THR A 36 4.43 0.92 10.24
C THR A 36 3.27 1.70 10.86
N ASP A 37 2.05 1.48 10.35
CA ASP A 37 0.81 2.02 10.93
C ASP A 37 -0.11 0.83 11.23
N LYS A 38 -0.61 0.72 12.48
CA LYS A 38 -1.56 -0.33 12.87
C LYS A 38 -2.78 -0.40 11.96
N ARG A 39 -3.27 0.76 11.49
CA ARG A 39 -4.47 0.86 10.63
C ARG A 39 -4.24 0.35 9.21
N TYR A 40 -2.97 0.20 8.84
CA TYR A 40 -2.60 -0.30 7.53
C TYR A 40 -2.92 -1.79 7.35
N PHE A 41 -3.01 -2.54 8.45
CA PHE A 41 -3.18 -3.98 8.43
C PHE A 41 -4.64 -4.43 8.59
N ASN A 42 -4.90 -5.66 8.14
CA ASN A 42 -6.20 -6.29 8.21
C ASN A 42 -6.63 -6.64 9.65
N ASP A 43 -5.67 -6.99 10.51
CA ASP A 43 -5.89 -7.29 11.93
C ASP A 43 -4.90 -6.52 12.81
N PRO A 44 -5.24 -5.28 13.22
CA PRO A 44 -4.39 -4.50 14.09
C PRO A 44 -4.23 -5.07 15.51
N ALA A 45 -5.14 -5.95 15.96
CA ALA A 45 -5.08 -6.54 17.29
C ALA A 45 -3.88 -7.51 17.47
N LEU A 46 -3.33 -8.02 16.36
CA LEU A 46 -2.17 -8.90 16.43
C LEU A 46 -0.94 -8.18 17.01
N PHE A 47 -0.81 -6.88 16.77
CA PHE A 47 0.31 -6.11 17.36
C PHE A 47 0.37 -6.18 18.89
N ASP A 48 -0.81 -6.33 19.52
CA ASP A 48 -0.91 -6.37 20.99
C ASP A 48 -0.68 -7.81 21.54
N ARG A 49 -0.62 -8.81 20.64
CA ARG A 49 -0.34 -10.22 21.00
C ARG A 49 1.12 -10.62 20.80
N LEU A 50 1.92 -9.78 20.14
CA LEU A 50 3.32 -10.07 19.89
C LEU A 50 4.08 -10.15 21.21
N THR A 51 4.83 -11.23 21.41
CA THR A 51 5.65 -11.44 22.61
C THR A 51 7.11 -11.10 22.35
N ILE A 52 7.78 -10.48 23.32
CA ILE A 52 9.20 -10.12 23.22
C ILE A 52 10.04 -11.38 23.02
N ASN A 53 11.07 -11.27 22.17
CA ASN A 53 11.99 -12.35 21.76
C ASN A 53 11.41 -13.43 20.85
N GLN A 54 10.14 -13.33 20.42
CA GLN A 54 9.67 -14.23 19.37
C GLN A 54 10.26 -13.87 18.00
N PRO A 55 10.47 -14.87 17.12
CA PRO A 55 10.90 -14.58 15.74
C PRO A 55 9.81 -13.82 15.00
N LEU A 56 10.21 -12.75 14.34
CA LEU A 56 9.33 -11.90 13.55
C LEU A 56 9.85 -11.82 12.12
N HIS A 57 9.00 -12.16 11.18
CA HIS A 57 9.30 -12.07 9.76
C HIS A 57 8.67 -10.80 9.18
N LEU A 58 9.48 -9.98 8.52
CA LEU A 58 9.08 -8.68 7.99
C LEU A 58 9.28 -8.62 6.49
N GLY A 59 8.27 -8.18 5.77
CA GLY A 59 8.39 -7.74 4.39
C GLY A 59 8.39 -6.22 4.34
N VAL A 60 9.51 -5.62 3.95
CA VAL A 60 9.73 -4.19 4.09
C VAL A 60 10.18 -3.53 2.79
N ARG A 61 9.94 -2.23 2.70
CA ARG A 61 10.45 -1.36 1.65
C ARG A 61 11.34 -0.28 2.25
N ARG A 62 12.52 -0.07 1.65
CA ARG A 62 13.42 0.99 2.08
C ARG A 62 12.85 2.36 1.69
N LEU A 63 12.81 3.27 2.66
CA LEU A 63 12.46 4.68 2.49
C LEU A 63 13.68 5.50 2.07
N ASP A 64 13.45 6.73 1.61
CA ASP A 64 14.53 7.62 1.14
C ASP A 64 15.44 8.10 2.27
N ASN A 65 14.92 8.16 3.50
CA ASN A 65 15.67 8.49 4.71
C ASN A 65 16.51 7.33 5.28
N GLY A 66 16.59 6.19 4.58
CA GLY A 66 17.35 5.01 5.01
C GLY A 66 16.58 4.06 5.93
N CYS A 67 15.44 4.46 6.48
CA CYS A 67 14.56 3.61 7.27
C CYS A 67 13.77 2.65 6.39
N TYR A 68 12.98 1.77 7.03
CA TYR A 68 12.16 0.77 6.35
C TYR A 68 10.70 0.92 6.71
N TRP A 69 9.82 0.76 5.72
CA TRP A 69 8.38 0.65 5.92
C TRP A 69 7.96 -0.81 5.89
N ILE A 70 7.27 -1.27 6.94
CA ILE A 70 6.76 -2.64 7.02
C ILE A 70 5.45 -2.73 6.22
N HIS A 71 5.43 -3.62 5.24
CA HIS A 71 4.24 -3.97 4.46
C HIS A 71 3.58 -5.23 4.96
N TRP A 72 4.37 -6.20 5.46
CA TRP A 72 3.87 -7.46 6.03
C TRP A 72 4.65 -7.79 7.27
N LEU A 73 3.97 -8.48 8.14
CA LEU A 73 4.53 -8.95 9.38
C LEU A 73 3.95 -10.32 9.69
N SER A 74 4.79 -11.26 10.09
CA SER A 74 4.38 -12.58 10.54
C SER A 74 5.17 -12.99 11.77
N ASP A 75 4.50 -13.63 12.72
CA ASP A 75 5.09 -14.27 13.89
C ASP A 75 5.39 -15.76 13.67
N GLY A 76 5.20 -16.27 12.44
CA GLY A 76 5.36 -17.66 12.07
C GLY A 76 4.04 -18.45 12.08
N GLU A 77 3.02 -18.01 12.81
CA GLU A 77 1.70 -18.64 12.86
C GLU A 77 0.66 -17.83 12.11
N THR A 78 0.72 -16.52 12.24
CA THR A 78 -0.24 -15.60 11.63
C THR A 78 0.48 -14.60 10.73
N LEU A 79 -0.24 -14.15 9.70
CA LEU A 79 0.26 -13.21 8.72
C LEU A 79 -0.59 -11.94 8.73
N LEU A 80 0.05 -10.83 9.03
CA LEU A 80 -0.52 -9.50 8.87
C LEU A 80 -0.27 -8.97 7.47
N GLU A 81 -1.32 -8.83 6.72
CA GLU A 81 -1.33 -8.24 5.38
C GLU A 81 -1.87 -6.80 5.41
N PRO A 82 -1.49 -5.98 4.43
CA PRO A 82 -2.16 -4.70 4.21
C PRO A 82 -3.66 -4.89 4.10
N SER A 83 -4.41 -4.02 4.77
CA SER A 83 -5.87 -4.05 4.72
C SER A 83 -6.33 -4.02 3.27
N GLN A 84 -7.14 -5.01 2.87
CA GLN A 84 -7.71 -5.09 1.52
C GLN A 84 -8.55 -3.86 1.14
N ARG A 85 -8.91 -3.00 2.10
CA ARG A 85 -9.62 -1.75 1.82
C ARG A 85 -8.85 -0.86 0.85
N VAL A 86 -7.52 -0.78 0.97
CA VAL A 86 -6.68 0.03 0.09
C VAL A 86 -6.63 -0.56 -1.33
N THR A 87 -6.47 -1.89 -1.45
CA THR A 87 -6.38 -2.56 -2.75
C THR A 87 -7.75 -2.82 -3.39
N ARG A 88 -8.81 -2.91 -2.58
CA ARG A 88 -10.17 -3.20 -3.06
C ARG A 88 -10.73 -2.08 -3.95
N TRP A 89 -10.38 -0.83 -3.69
CA TRP A 89 -10.81 0.32 -4.49
C TRP A 89 -9.98 0.57 -5.75
N ALA A 90 -8.76 0.04 -5.83
CA ALA A 90 -7.90 0.26 -6.98
C ALA A 90 -8.46 -0.35 -8.28
N ARG A 91 -9.07 -1.55 -8.20
CA ARG A 91 -9.65 -2.21 -9.37
C ARG A 91 -10.90 -1.48 -9.92
N PRO A 92 -11.94 -1.20 -9.12
CA PRO A 92 -13.09 -0.46 -9.61
C PRO A 92 -12.71 0.95 -10.05
N LEU A 93 -11.79 1.62 -9.36
CA LEU A 93 -11.29 2.93 -9.77
C LEU A 93 -10.65 2.89 -11.16
N LEU A 94 -9.81 1.91 -11.46
CA LEU A 94 -9.21 1.72 -12.79
C LEU A 94 -10.27 1.51 -13.86
N ILE A 95 -11.25 0.63 -13.61
CA ILE A 95 -12.30 0.31 -14.59
C ILE A 95 -13.18 1.53 -14.85
N ILE A 96 -13.64 2.19 -13.78
CA ILE A 96 -14.51 3.39 -13.89
C ILE A 96 -13.75 4.51 -14.61
N SER A 97 -12.50 4.77 -14.23
CA SER A 97 -11.68 5.82 -14.85
C SER A 97 -11.42 5.55 -16.33
N LEU A 98 -11.17 4.29 -16.70
CA LEU A 98 -10.96 3.90 -18.09
C LEU A 98 -12.24 4.08 -18.92
N LEU A 99 -13.39 3.64 -18.41
CA LEU A 99 -14.68 3.81 -19.08
C LEU A 99 -15.05 5.29 -19.23
N THR A 100 -14.86 6.08 -18.17
CA THR A 100 -15.13 7.53 -18.19
C THR A 100 -14.22 8.23 -19.20
N LEU A 101 -12.95 7.83 -19.28
CA LEU A 101 -12.01 8.39 -20.26
C LEU A 101 -12.46 8.11 -21.68
N ILE A 102 -12.85 6.87 -21.98
CA ILE A 102 -13.34 6.47 -23.33
C ILE A 102 -14.60 7.27 -23.69
N VAL A 103 -15.57 7.34 -22.76
CA VAL A 103 -16.83 8.08 -23.00
C VAL A 103 -16.58 9.58 -23.17
N ALA A 104 -15.62 10.17 -22.45
CA ALA A 104 -15.30 11.60 -22.59
C ALA A 104 -14.54 11.94 -23.88
N LEU A 105 -13.75 11.01 -24.40
CA LEU A 105 -13.01 11.22 -25.66
C LEU A 105 -13.92 11.31 -26.89
N ILE A 106 -15.03 10.55 -26.93
CA ILE A 106 -15.96 10.56 -28.06
C ILE A 106 -16.52 11.97 -28.34
N PRO A 107 -17.18 12.64 -27.37
CA PRO A 107 -17.70 13.99 -27.61
C PRO A 107 -16.60 15.05 -27.68
N LEU A 108 -15.41 14.83 -27.10
CA LEU A 108 -14.28 15.74 -27.26
C LEU A 108 -13.84 15.86 -28.70
N VAL A 109 -13.89 14.76 -29.46
CA VAL A 109 -13.52 14.73 -30.90
C VAL A 109 -14.69 15.16 -31.76
N MET A 110 -15.93 14.76 -31.45
CA MET A 110 -17.09 14.92 -32.31
C MET A 110 -17.88 16.23 -32.06
N SER A 111 -17.71 16.88 -30.90
CA SER A 111 -18.47 18.07 -30.59
C SER A 111 -18.00 19.28 -31.41
N THR A 112 -18.95 20.00 -31.99
CA THR A 112 -18.73 21.29 -32.65
C THR A 112 -18.77 22.47 -31.68
N SER A 113 -19.30 22.28 -30.49
CA SER A 113 -19.42 23.31 -29.45
C SER A 113 -18.14 23.43 -28.64
N GLU A 114 -17.59 24.63 -28.51
CA GLU A 114 -16.40 24.90 -27.70
C GLU A 114 -16.62 24.58 -26.22
N TRP A 115 -17.78 24.94 -25.68
CA TRP A 115 -18.14 24.62 -24.29
C TRP A 115 -18.26 23.10 -24.04
N GLY A 116 -18.79 22.35 -25.02
CA GLY A 116 -18.84 20.90 -24.95
C GLY A 116 -17.45 20.28 -24.91
N ARG A 117 -16.53 20.74 -25.75
CA ARG A 117 -15.13 20.29 -25.76
C ARG A 117 -14.42 20.60 -24.45
N PHE A 118 -14.61 21.80 -23.93
CA PHE A 118 -14.00 22.20 -22.66
C PHE A 118 -14.47 21.33 -21.48
N GLY A 119 -15.78 21.11 -21.37
CA GLY A 119 -16.34 20.23 -20.32
C GLY A 119 -15.85 18.78 -20.42
N CYS A 120 -15.85 18.21 -21.64
CA CYS A 120 -15.33 16.85 -21.85
C CYS A 120 -13.83 16.74 -21.60
N GLY A 121 -13.07 17.81 -21.88
CA GLY A 121 -11.64 17.90 -21.56
C GLY A 121 -11.35 17.80 -20.09
N ILE A 122 -12.11 18.51 -19.25
CA ILE A 122 -11.97 18.44 -17.79
C ILE A 122 -12.27 17.01 -17.28
N ILE A 123 -13.36 16.42 -17.77
CA ILE A 123 -13.73 15.07 -17.37
C ILE A 123 -12.64 14.05 -17.79
N ALA A 124 -12.08 14.18 -18.98
CA ALA A 124 -10.98 13.33 -19.45
C ALA A 124 -9.73 13.46 -18.57
N ILE A 125 -9.36 14.70 -18.15
CA ILE A 125 -8.23 14.92 -17.25
C ILE A 125 -8.47 14.25 -15.90
N LEU A 126 -9.65 14.42 -15.30
CA LEU A 126 -9.99 13.81 -14.01
C LEU A 126 -9.98 12.27 -14.10
N ALA A 127 -10.52 11.72 -15.18
CA ALA A 127 -10.49 10.28 -15.44
C ALA A 127 -9.05 9.78 -15.62
N PHE A 128 -8.19 10.52 -16.28
CA PHE A 128 -6.78 10.19 -16.44
C PHE A 128 -6.02 10.19 -15.12
N ILE A 129 -6.26 11.18 -14.24
CA ILE A 129 -5.71 11.22 -12.88
C ILE A 129 -6.15 10.01 -12.07
N GLY A 130 -7.45 9.67 -12.13
CA GLY A 130 -7.98 8.47 -11.47
C GLY A 130 -7.34 7.17 -11.97
N LEU A 131 -7.07 7.08 -13.27
CA LEU A 131 -6.39 5.95 -13.89
C LEU A 131 -4.92 5.84 -13.41
N LEU A 132 -4.20 6.96 -13.39
CA LEU A 132 -2.83 7.00 -12.87
C LEU A 132 -2.77 6.61 -11.39
N THR A 133 -3.71 7.10 -10.57
CA THR A 133 -3.79 6.76 -9.14
C THR A 133 -4.05 5.27 -8.95
N GLY A 134 -5.03 4.70 -9.65
CA GLY A 134 -5.34 3.27 -9.57
C GLY A 134 -4.20 2.38 -10.08
N LEU A 135 -3.49 2.82 -11.13
CA LEU A 135 -2.31 2.12 -11.64
C LEU A 135 -1.14 2.19 -10.66
N TYR A 136 -0.92 3.35 -10.05
CA TYR A 136 0.09 3.56 -9.01
C TYR A 136 -0.14 2.61 -7.84
N GLU A 137 -1.36 2.58 -7.29
CA GLU A 137 -1.74 1.67 -6.22
C GLU A 137 -1.49 0.20 -6.59
N ARG A 138 -1.85 -0.21 -7.80
CA ARG A 138 -1.67 -1.59 -8.28
C ARG A 138 -0.21 -1.98 -8.46
N LEU A 139 0.63 -1.06 -8.95
CA LEU A 139 2.05 -1.34 -9.23
C LEU A 139 2.92 -1.24 -7.98
N PHE A 140 2.56 -0.37 -7.04
CA PHE A 140 3.38 -0.08 -5.86
C PHE A 140 2.92 -0.81 -4.60
N HIS A 141 1.72 -1.44 -4.62
CA HIS A 141 1.34 -2.39 -3.57
C HIS A 141 1.96 -3.76 -3.87
N PRO A 142 3.02 -4.15 -3.16
CA PRO A 142 3.63 -5.45 -3.33
C PRO A 142 2.65 -6.52 -2.81
N THR A 143 2.30 -7.47 -3.65
CA THR A 143 1.49 -8.62 -3.25
C THR A 143 2.39 -9.75 -2.74
N LEU A 144 2.06 -10.32 -1.59
CA LEU A 144 2.74 -11.45 -0.96
C LEU A 144 2.95 -12.67 -1.87
N LYS A 145 2.03 -12.89 -2.79
CA LYS A 145 2.03 -14.04 -3.72
C LYS A 145 3.30 -14.17 -4.58
N ARG A 146 4.22 -13.21 -4.51
CA ARG A 146 5.43 -13.18 -5.33
C ARG A 146 6.70 -13.62 -4.62
N HIS A 147 6.66 -13.87 -3.29
CA HIS A 147 7.90 -14.27 -2.59
C HIS A 147 7.83 -15.72 -2.10
N PRO A 148 8.76 -16.59 -2.55
CA PRO A 148 8.76 -18.01 -2.19
C PRO A 148 8.89 -18.25 -0.68
N ALA A 149 9.67 -17.45 0.04
CA ALA A 149 9.87 -17.60 1.48
C ALA A 149 8.62 -17.31 2.35
N MET A 150 7.60 -16.65 1.78
CA MET A 150 6.32 -16.41 2.46
C MET A 150 5.20 -17.36 1.96
N ARG A 151 5.50 -18.18 0.96
CA ARG A 151 4.54 -19.12 0.36
C ARG A 151 4.23 -20.28 1.29
N ASP A 152 5.19 -20.64 2.13
CA ASP A 152 5.10 -21.74 3.09
C ASP A 152 4.38 -21.34 4.39
N LEU A 153 4.06 -20.04 4.55
CA LEU A 153 3.30 -19.49 5.69
C LEU A 153 1.82 -19.25 5.36
N LEU A 154 1.37 -19.59 4.14
CA LEU A 154 -0.01 -19.53 3.66
C LEU A 154 -0.62 -20.94 3.53
#